data_e4a37aee966ce3a7bb59ac9337d75f9e
#
_entry.id   e4a37aee966ce3a7bb59ac9337d75f9e
#
_cell.length_a   1.000
_cell.length_b   1.000
_cell.length_c   1.000
_cell.angle_alpha   90.00
_cell.angle_beta   90.00
_cell.angle_gamma   90.00
#
_symmetry.space_group_name_H-M   'P 1'
#
loop_
_entity.id
_entity.type
_entity.pdbx_description
1 polymer ?
#
loop_
_entity_poly.entity_id
_entity_poly.type
_entity_poly.pdbx_seq_one_letter_code
_entity_poly.pdbx_strand_id
1 'polypeptide(L)'
;FHGKPRFLSGYDLQKFTAGFSKCDGVSVGSGTVQLVCVEYATRRKQFKKTRLNWRVSNPKSSKYSLGWIPFKGGHAKYKAGQIHFAGQKFSLWDSYGLADYELPAGSFSQDSRGRWYFNVAVQVHSKPSAGTTAVGIDLGLTECATVSTGDKIEGRWYRSHEKALGIAQRAKKKK
;
A
#
# COMPACT_ATOMS: atom_id res chain seq x y z
N PHE A 1 21.53 -36.13 0.17
CA PHE A 1 21.20 -35.06 -0.80
C PHE A 1 20.96 -33.74 -0.03
N HIS A 2 21.99 -32.92 0.13
CA HIS A 2 21.90 -31.59 0.71
C HIS A 2 21.66 -30.59 -0.43
N GLY A 3 20.52 -30.71 -1.11
CA GLY A 3 20.11 -29.74 -2.12
C GLY A 3 19.73 -28.42 -1.44
N LYS A 4 20.25 -27.30 -1.97
CA LYS A 4 19.81 -25.95 -1.57
C LYS A 4 18.28 -25.85 -1.66
N PRO A 5 17.57 -25.28 -0.67
CA PRO A 5 16.12 -25.18 -0.72
C PRO A 5 15.69 -24.45 -1.98
N ARG A 6 14.95 -25.12 -2.86
CA ARG A 6 14.40 -24.54 -4.08
C ARG A 6 13.18 -23.71 -3.71
N PHE A 7 13.27 -22.41 -3.89
CA PHE A 7 12.11 -21.53 -3.76
C PHE A 7 11.27 -21.65 -5.03
N LEU A 8 10.03 -22.10 -4.88
CA LEU A 8 9.07 -22.13 -5.97
C LEU A 8 8.77 -20.69 -6.43
N SER A 9 8.69 -20.53 -7.76
CA SER A 9 8.29 -19.26 -8.37
C SER A 9 6.79 -19.00 -8.18
N GLY A 10 6.35 -17.77 -8.46
CA GLY A 10 4.92 -17.45 -8.46
C GLY A 10 4.14 -18.31 -9.47
N TYR A 11 4.74 -18.66 -10.60
CA TYR A 11 4.16 -19.57 -11.60
C TYR A 11 3.98 -21.00 -11.07
N ASP A 12 4.99 -21.52 -10.37
CA ASP A 12 4.88 -22.85 -9.77
C ASP A 12 3.74 -22.89 -8.74
N LEU A 13 3.59 -21.84 -7.93
CA LEU A 13 2.51 -21.75 -6.94
C LEU A 13 1.12 -21.66 -7.59
N GLN A 14 1.00 -21.02 -8.75
CA GLN A 14 -0.27 -20.93 -9.47
C GLN A 14 -0.82 -22.30 -9.88
N LYS A 15 0.06 -23.30 -10.14
CA LYS A 15 -0.38 -24.67 -10.43
C LYS A 15 -1.12 -25.30 -9.25
N PHE A 16 -0.71 -25.01 -8.02
CA PHE A 16 -1.37 -25.51 -6.81
C PHE A 16 -2.65 -24.76 -6.45
N THR A 17 -2.80 -23.52 -6.94
CA THR A 17 -3.96 -22.67 -6.68
C THR A 17 -4.93 -22.61 -7.87
N ALA A 18 -4.74 -23.46 -8.89
CA ALA A 18 -5.64 -23.56 -10.01
C ALA A 18 -7.04 -23.94 -9.53
N GLY A 19 -8.06 -23.19 -9.98
CA GLY A 19 -9.45 -23.40 -9.55
C GLY A 19 -9.83 -22.80 -8.20
N PHE A 20 -8.89 -22.32 -7.40
CA PHE A 20 -9.18 -21.77 -6.05
C PHE A 20 -10.21 -20.63 -6.05
N SER A 21 -10.22 -19.80 -7.10
CA SER A 21 -11.20 -18.71 -7.26
C SER A 21 -12.65 -19.20 -7.47
N LYS A 22 -12.86 -20.50 -7.69
CA LYS A 22 -14.17 -21.11 -7.85
C LYS A 22 -14.65 -21.85 -6.58
N CYS A 23 -13.82 -21.88 -5.53
CA CYS A 23 -14.18 -22.50 -4.26
C CYS A 23 -15.21 -21.66 -3.51
N ASP A 24 -16.06 -22.33 -2.75
CA ASP A 24 -17.06 -21.68 -1.90
C ASP A 24 -16.40 -20.71 -0.91
N GLY A 25 -17.00 -19.56 -0.72
CA GLY A 25 -16.48 -18.49 0.14
C GLY A 25 -15.35 -17.65 -0.45
N VAL A 26 -14.91 -17.92 -1.69
CA VAL A 26 -13.91 -17.12 -2.40
C VAL A 26 -14.59 -16.16 -3.36
N SER A 27 -14.56 -14.86 -3.04
CA SER A 27 -15.20 -13.79 -3.83
C SER A 27 -14.23 -13.04 -4.75
N VAL A 28 -12.97 -13.49 -4.88
CA VAL A 28 -11.95 -12.84 -5.70
C VAL A 28 -11.64 -13.65 -6.95
N GLY A 29 -11.34 -12.97 -8.05
CA GLY A 29 -11.00 -13.61 -9.33
C GLY A 29 -9.62 -14.28 -9.33
N SER A 30 -9.39 -15.16 -10.30
CA SER A 30 -8.13 -15.89 -10.47
C SER A 30 -6.92 -14.96 -10.62
N GLY A 31 -7.08 -13.78 -11.20
CA GLY A 31 -6.03 -12.77 -11.32
C GLY A 31 -5.49 -12.30 -9.95
N THR A 32 -6.36 -12.10 -8.98
CA THR A 32 -5.96 -11.76 -7.60
C THR A 32 -5.19 -12.92 -6.96
N VAL A 33 -5.67 -14.15 -7.10
CA VAL A 33 -5.00 -15.35 -6.58
C VAL A 33 -3.59 -15.48 -7.16
N GLN A 34 -3.44 -15.27 -8.48
CA GLN A 34 -2.14 -15.29 -9.15
C GLN A 34 -1.17 -14.24 -8.61
N LEU A 35 -1.65 -13.00 -8.41
CA LEU A 35 -0.83 -11.91 -7.85
C LEU A 35 -0.40 -12.19 -6.42
N VAL A 36 -1.25 -12.78 -5.60
CA VAL A 36 -0.90 -13.22 -4.24
C VAL A 36 0.20 -14.29 -4.28
N CYS A 37 0.14 -15.24 -5.21
CA CYS A 37 1.20 -16.25 -5.40
C CYS A 37 2.54 -15.60 -5.77
N VAL A 38 2.52 -14.62 -6.69
CA VAL A 38 3.73 -13.89 -7.10
C VAL A 38 4.31 -13.12 -5.91
N GLU A 39 3.48 -12.39 -5.18
CA GLU A 39 3.91 -11.62 -4.01
C GLU A 39 4.51 -12.54 -2.92
N TYR A 40 3.86 -13.67 -2.63
CA TYR A 40 4.36 -14.64 -1.67
C TYR A 40 5.74 -15.17 -2.07
N ALA A 41 5.92 -15.56 -3.33
CA ALA A 41 7.20 -16.06 -3.84
C ALA A 41 8.30 -14.99 -3.75
N THR A 42 7.96 -13.75 -4.12
CA THR A 42 8.87 -12.59 -4.08
C THR A 42 9.33 -12.32 -2.65
N ARG A 43 8.40 -12.28 -1.70
CA ARG A 43 8.73 -12.03 -0.28
C ARG A 43 9.54 -13.17 0.33
N ARG A 44 9.22 -14.42 0.02
CA ARG A 44 10.04 -15.56 0.46
C ARG A 44 11.50 -15.42 0.01
N LYS A 45 11.71 -15.08 -1.26
CA LYS A 45 13.04 -14.88 -1.83
C LYS A 45 13.74 -13.69 -1.17
N GLN A 46 13.06 -12.57 -1.01
CA GLN A 46 13.58 -11.34 -0.42
C GLN A 46 14.04 -11.55 1.02
N PHE A 47 13.23 -12.21 1.83
CA PHE A 47 13.55 -12.48 3.25
C PHE A 47 14.35 -13.76 3.46
N LYS A 48 14.70 -14.49 2.41
CA LYS A 48 15.41 -15.78 2.46
C LYS A 48 14.79 -16.78 3.45
N LYS A 49 13.46 -16.76 3.59
CA LYS A 49 12.72 -17.64 4.49
C LYS A 49 12.12 -18.81 3.74
N THR A 50 12.17 -20.00 4.32
CA THR A 50 11.50 -21.19 3.76
C THR A 50 9.99 -21.10 3.87
N ARG A 51 9.47 -20.41 4.88
CA ARG A 51 8.03 -20.16 5.12
C ARG A 51 7.83 -18.75 5.65
N LEU A 52 6.81 -18.07 5.13
CA LEU A 52 6.32 -16.81 5.66
C LEU A 52 5.17 -17.07 6.64
N ASN A 53 4.99 -16.17 7.61
CA ASN A 53 3.81 -16.17 8.46
C ASN A 53 2.58 -15.81 7.61
N TRP A 54 1.46 -16.47 7.89
CA TRP A 54 0.20 -16.13 7.27
C TRP A 54 -0.31 -14.77 7.77
N ARG A 55 -1.00 -14.08 6.89
CA ARG A 55 -1.73 -12.87 7.29
C ARG A 55 -2.91 -13.28 8.19
N VAL A 56 -3.12 -12.50 9.24
CA VAL A 56 -4.17 -12.75 10.23
C VAL A 56 -5.32 -11.77 9.95
N SER A 57 -6.47 -12.30 9.58
CA SER A 57 -7.66 -11.50 9.24
C SER A 57 -8.56 -11.15 10.44
N ASN A 58 -8.31 -11.72 11.63
CA ASN A 58 -9.09 -11.40 12.82
C ASN A 58 -8.67 -10.03 13.40
N PRO A 59 -9.55 -8.99 13.36
CA PRO A 59 -9.20 -7.65 13.85
C PRO A 59 -8.91 -7.57 15.34
N LYS A 60 -9.37 -8.56 16.11
CA LYS A 60 -9.13 -8.65 17.57
C LYS A 60 -7.76 -9.23 17.92
N SER A 61 -7.06 -9.77 16.94
CA SER A 61 -5.74 -10.34 17.15
C SER A 61 -4.67 -9.24 17.23
N SER A 62 -3.74 -9.34 18.18
CA SER A 62 -2.56 -8.47 18.25
C SER A 62 -1.64 -8.62 17.02
N LYS A 63 -1.80 -9.69 16.25
CA LYS A 63 -1.07 -9.99 15.02
C LYS A 63 -1.88 -9.66 13.77
N TYR A 64 -2.97 -8.90 13.90
CA TYR A 64 -3.82 -8.55 12.76
C TYR A 64 -3.00 -7.95 11.61
N SER A 65 -3.23 -8.45 10.42
CA SER A 65 -2.59 -7.97 9.20
C SER A 65 -3.58 -7.11 8.42
N LEU A 66 -3.19 -5.87 8.14
CA LEU A 66 -4.02 -4.95 7.36
C LEU A 66 -4.43 -5.57 6.02
N GLY A 67 -5.65 -5.29 5.59
CA GLY A 67 -6.21 -5.80 4.34
C GLY A 67 -5.38 -5.37 3.13
N TRP A 68 -5.22 -6.29 2.17
CA TRP A 68 -4.55 -6.02 0.90
C TRP A 68 -5.07 -6.98 -0.18
N ILE A 69 -5.63 -6.42 -1.25
CA ILE A 69 -6.25 -7.17 -2.35
C ILE A 69 -5.68 -6.63 -3.66
N PRO A 70 -4.74 -7.33 -4.31
CA PRO A 70 -4.19 -6.89 -5.58
C PRO A 70 -5.12 -7.24 -6.74
N PHE A 71 -5.04 -6.46 -7.81
CA PHE A 71 -5.74 -6.73 -9.06
C PHE A 71 -4.87 -6.44 -10.28
N LYS A 72 -5.13 -7.16 -11.36
CA LYS A 72 -4.50 -6.93 -12.67
C LYS A 72 -5.22 -5.82 -13.43
N GLY A 73 -4.54 -5.23 -14.39
CA GLY A 73 -5.14 -4.27 -15.32
C GLY A 73 -6.41 -4.81 -15.96
N GLY A 74 -7.43 -3.95 -16.10
CA GLY A 74 -8.74 -4.28 -16.63
C GLY A 74 -9.69 -5.04 -15.69
N HIS A 75 -9.23 -5.51 -14.52
CA HIS A 75 -10.08 -6.18 -13.54
C HIS A 75 -10.87 -5.22 -12.66
N ALA A 76 -10.35 -4.03 -12.39
CA ALA A 76 -11.07 -2.95 -11.74
C ALA A 76 -11.46 -1.92 -12.80
N LYS A 77 -12.72 -1.46 -12.78
CA LYS A 77 -13.24 -0.46 -13.73
C LYS A 77 -13.85 0.69 -12.96
N TYR A 78 -13.52 1.91 -13.36
CA TYR A 78 -14.13 3.11 -12.84
C TYR A 78 -15.36 3.47 -13.70
N LYS A 79 -16.51 3.66 -13.06
CA LYS A 79 -17.74 4.08 -13.72
C LYS A 79 -18.56 4.94 -12.76
N ALA A 80 -18.92 6.16 -13.20
CA ALA A 80 -19.82 7.05 -12.47
C ALA A 80 -19.49 7.19 -10.97
N GLY A 81 -18.22 7.47 -10.63
CA GLY A 81 -17.76 7.66 -9.25
C GLY A 81 -17.58 6.37 -8.45
N GLN A 82 -17.69 5.21 -9.08
CA GLN A 82 -17.59 3.92 -8.41
C GLN A 82 -16.52 3.03 -9.06
N ILE A 83 -15.87 2.23 -8.24
CA ILE A 83 -14.99 1.15 -8.69
C ILE A 83 -15.81 -0.14 -8.74
N HIS A 84 -15.86 -0.76 -9.91
CA HIS A 84 -16.44 -2.08 -10.13
C HIS A 84 -15.33 -3.12 -10.09
N PHE A 85 -15.36 -4.03 -9.13
CA PHE A 85 -14.37 -5.09 -8.96
C PHE A 85 -14.99 -6.36 -8.39
N ALA A 86 -14.66 -7.52 -8.95
CA ALA A 86 -15.15 -8.83 -8.51
C ALA A 86 -16.69 -8.92 -8.32
N GLY A 87 -17.44 -8.29 -9.24
CA GLY A 87 -18.91 -8.26 -9.19
C GLY A 87 -19.49 -7.26 -8.19
N GLN A 88 -18.67 -6.54 -7.47
CA GLN A 88 -19.09 -5.55 -6.47
C GLN A 88 -18.83 -4.11 -6.94
N LYS A 89 -19.55 -3.16 -6.35
CA LYS A 89 -19.43 -1.72 -6.61
C LYS A 89 -19.00 -1.02 -5.34
N PHE A 90 -17.93 -0.25 -5.40
CA PHE A 90 -17.38 0.50 -4.27
C PHE A 90 -17.45 1.98 -4.59
N SER A 91 -18.09 2.77 -3.73
CA SER A 91 -18.04 4.22 -3.82
C SER A 91 -16.62 4.70 -3.56
N LEU A 92 -16.17 5.65 -4.35
CA LEU A 92 -14.82 6.20 -4.25
C LEU A 92 -14.91 7.70 -4.01
N TRP A 93 -14.11 8.18 -3.06
CA TRP A 93 -13.78 9.59 -2.99
C TRP A 93 -12.61 9.85 -3.94
N ASP A 94 -12.95 10.31 -5.14
CA ASP A 94 -11.98 10.60 -6.19
C ASP A 94 -11.48 12.03 -6.06
N SER A 95 -10.25 12.18 -5.54
CA SER A 95 -9.57 13.48 -5.42
C SER A 95 -8.67 13.79 -6.62
N TYR A 96 -8.49 12.85 -7.55
CA TYR A 96 -7.47 12.91 -8.60
C TYR A 96 -8.05 12.87 -10.02
N GLY A 97 -9.36 12.70 -10.19
CA GLY A 97 -9.99 12.61 -11.50
C GLY A 97 -9.67 11.30 -12.22
N LEU A 98 -9.94 10.18 -11.59
CA LEU A 98 -9.63 8.84 -12.13
C LEU A 98 -10.31 8.53 -13.46
N ALA A 99 -11.36 9.28 -13.81
CA ALA A 99 -12.04 9.15 -15.11
C ALA A 99 -11.12 9.41 -16.30
N ASP A 100 -10.09 10.23 -16.11
CA ASP A 100 -9.16 10.66 -17.16
C ASP A 100 -8.02 9.66 -17.40
N TYR A 101 -7.95 8.58 -16.63
CA TYR A 101 -6.87 7.62 -16.68
C TYR A 101 -7.34 6.20 -16.97
N GLU A 102 -6.55 5.48 -17.75
CA GLU A 102 -6.67 4.03 -17.81
C GLU A 102 -6.22 3.44 -16.47
N LEU A 103 -7.01 2.49 -15.94
CA LEU A 103 -6.69 1.84 -14.68
C LEU A 103 -5.81 0.60 -14.93
N PRO A 104 -4.50 0.69 -14.68
CA PRO A 104 -3.59 -0.46 -14.79
C PRO A 104 -3.78 -1.40 -13.59
N ALA A 105 -2.83 -2.29 -13.39
CA ALA A 105 -2.78 -3.09 -12.17
C ALA A 105 -2.62 -2.22 -10.93
N GLY A 106 -3.19 -2.68 -9.82
CA GLY A 106 -3.15 -1.95 -8.57
C GLY A 106 -3.56 -2.82 -7.39
N SER A 107 -4.00 -2.18 -6.30
CA SER A 107 -4.47 -2.88 -5.11
C SER A 107 -5.47 -2.06 -4.31
N PHE A 108 -6.33 -2.76 -3.58
CA PHE A 108 -7.01 -2.19 -2.43
C PHE A 108 -6.16 -2.45 -1.19
N SER A 109 -5.94 -1.45 -0.36
CA SER A 109 -5.21 -1.59 0.89
C SER A 109 -5.96 -0.93 2.05
N GLN A 110 -5.80 -1.51 3.24
CA GLN A 110 -6.41 -1.03 4.47
C GLN A 110 -5.35 -0.34 5.33
N ASP A 111 -5.70 0.77 5.94
CA ASP A 111 -4.85 1.42 6.94
C ASP A 111 -5.15 0.92 8.38
N SER A 112 -4.35 1.37 9.35
CA SER A 112 -4.50 1.01 10.76
C SER A 112 -5.80 1.53 11.41
N ARG A 113 -6.52 2.43 10.75
CA ARG A 113 -7.82 2.97 11.18
C ARG A 113 -8.99 2.23 10.53
N GLY A 114 -8.72 1.18 9.74
CA GLY A 114 -9.73 0.39 9.04
C GLY A 114 -10.25 1.02 7.74
N ARG A 115 -9.65 2.12 7.28
CA ARG A 115 -10.04 2.77 6.03
C ARG A 115 -9.40 2.03 4.86
N TRP A 116 -10.15 1.93 3.75
CA TRP A 116 -9.67 1.30 2.54
C TRP A 116 -9.29 2.34 1.49
N TYR A 117 -8.23 2.06 0.78
CA TYR A 117 -7.68 2.88 -0.29
C TYR A 117 -7.62 2.07 -1.57
N PHE A 118 -7.98 2.71 -2.66
CA PHE A 118 -7.79 2.20 -4.02
C PHE A 118 -6.49 2.79 -4.56
N ASN A 119 -5.50 1.93 -4.82
CA ASN A 119 -4.17 2.35 -5.24
C ASN A 119 -3.92 1.88 -6.66
N VAL A 120 -3.64 2.82 -7.55
CA VAL A 120 -3.23 2.59 -8.93
C VAL A 120 -2.05 3.48 -9.28
N ALA A 121 -1.15 2.99 -10.12
CA ALA A 121 -0.07 3.77 -10.68
C ALA A 121 -0.46 4.22 -12.08
N VAL A 122 -0.72 5.51 -12.26
CA VAL A 122 -1.06 6.09 -13.57
C VAL A 122 0.12 6.84 -14.15
N GLN A 123 0.22 6.87 -15.46
CA GLN A 123 1.25 7.64 -16.15
C GLN A 123 0.71 9.06 -16.37
N VAL A 124 1.41 10.03 -15.81
CA VAL A 124 1.05 11.44 -15.96
C VAL A 124 2.12 12.14 -16.78
N HIS A 125 1.71 12.82 -17.83
CA HIS A 125 2.61 13.71 -18.57
C HIS A 125 2.61 15.07 -17.88
N SER A 126 3.69 15.38 -17.16
CA SER A 126 3.86 16.73 -16.60
C SER A 126 4.20 17.72 -17.69
N LYS A 127 3.59 18.88 -17.64
CA LYS A 127 4.08 20.03 -18.46
C LYS A 127 5.46 20.43 -17.95
N PRO A 128 6.39 20.80 -18.84
CA PRO A 128 7.66 21.37 -18.43
C PRO A 128 7.43 22.53 -17.45
N SER A 129 8.25 22.61 -16.41
CA SER A 129 8.19 23.75 -15.50
C SER A 129 8.53 25.02 -16.28
N ALA A 130 7.73 26.06 -16.10
CA ALA A 130 8.06 27.40 -16.62
C ALA A 130 9.17 28.09 -15.81
N GLY A 131 9.61 27.48 -14.71
CA GLY A 131 10.69 28.01 -13.87
C GLY A 131 12.04 27.87 -14.56
N THR A 132 12.80 28.97 -14.57
CA THR A 132 14.16 29.04 -15.12
C THR A 132 15.25 28.82 -14.07
N THR A 133 14.88 28.79 -12.80
CA THR A 133 15.78 28.61 -11.66
C THR A 133 15.50 27.34 -10.92
N ALA A 134 16.53 26.67 -10.44
CA ALA A 134 16.45 25.50 -9.59
C ALA A 134 16.83 25.87 -8.16
N VAL A 135 16.09 25.35 -7.19
CA VAL A 135 16.36 25.53 -5.76
C VAL A 135 16.51 24.15 -5.14
N GLY A 136 17.65 23.91 -4.50
CA GLY A 136 17.88 22.73 -3.68
C GLY A 136 17.30 22.93 -2.28
N ILE A 137 16.64 21.93 -1.74
CA ILE A 137 16.08 21.92 -0.37
C ILE A 137 16.68 20.74 0.37
N ASP A 138 17.37 21.00 1.47
CA ASP A 138 17.85 19.98 2.40
C ASP A 138 16.95 19.96 3.63
N LEU A 139 16.46 18.75 3.99
CA LEU A 139 15.61 18.55 5.16
C LEU A 139 16.44 18.10 6.35
N GLY A 140 16.47 18.92 7.40
CA GLY A 140 17.29 18.70 8.58
C GLY A 140 16.51 18.36 9.84
N LEU A 141 17.28 17.93 10.84
CA LEU A 141 16.72 17.64 12.17
C LEU A 141 16.69 18.89 13.09
N THR A 142 17.55 19.84 12.90
CA THR A 142 17.62 21.07 13.69
C THR A 142 16.77 22.17 13.06
N GLU A 143 16.94 22.37 11.79
CA GLU A 143 16.13 23.22 10.92
C GLU A 143 15.25 22.31 10.06
N CYS A 144 14.00 22.69 9.84
CA CYS A 144 13.08 21.85 9.06
C CYS A 144 13.53 21.71 7.62
N ALA A 145 13.99 22.81 7.05
CA ALA A 145 14.57 22.85 5.71
C ALA A 145 15.60 23.99 5.61
N THR A 146 16.65 23.72 4.83
CA THR A 146 17.64 24.72 4.40
C THR A 146 17.60 24.78 2.88
N VAL A 147 17.48 25.98 2.34
CA VAL A 147 17.36 26.22 0.91
C VAL A 147 18.72 26.59 0.34
N SER A 148 19.01 26.21 -0.88
CA SER A 148 20.29 26.52 -1.55
C SER A 148 20.56 28.06 -1.73
N THR A 149 19.52 28.88 -1.55
CA THR A 149 19.61 30.33 -1.48
C THR A 149 20.15 30.85 -0.15
N GLY A 150 20.29 29.98 0.85
CA GLY A 150 20.70 30.33 2.23
C GLY A 150 19.55 30.53 3.20
N ASP A 151 18.30 30.51 2.73
CA ASP A 151 17.14 30.64 3.59
C ASP A 151 16.96 29.39 4.43
N LYS A 152 16.54 29.59 5.69
CA LYS A 152 16.32 28.53 6.65
C LYS A 152 14.88 28.57 7.14
N ILE A 153 14.25 27.42 7.16
CA ILE A 153 12.90 27.24 7.74
C ILE A 153 13.07 26.58 9.09
N GLU A 154 12.82 27.35 10.14
CA GLU A 154 12.78 26.82 11.51
C GLU A 154 11.64 25.82 11.61
N GLY A 155 11.93 24.69 12.20
CA GLY A 155 10.93 23.62 12.38
C GLY A 155 10.75 23.26 13.82
N ARG A 156 9.80 22.32 14.05
CA ARG A 156 9.59 21.69 15.37
C ARG A 156 8.93 22.53 16.44
N TRP A 157 8.06 23.42 16.06
CA TRP A 157 7.19 24.14 17.01
C TRP A 157 6.41 23.20 17.93
N TYR A 158 6.11 21.97 17.45
CA TYR A 158 5.49 20.94 18.29
C TYR A 158 6.36 20.51 19.48
N ARG A 159 7.70 20.73 19.44
CA ARG A 159 8.57 20.40 20.57
C ARG A 159 8.26 21.21 21.83
N SER A 160 7.76 22.42 21.69
CA SER A 160 7.28 23.20 22.84
C SER A 160 6.13 22.48 23.56
N HIS A 161 5.37 21.65 22.84
CA HIS A 161 4.24 20.90 23.37
C HIS A 161 4.58 19.46 23.77
N GLU A 162 5.79 18.96 23.49
CA GLU A 162 6.16 17.55 23.76
C GLU A 162 6.02 17.17 25.25
N LYS A 163 6.42 18.07 26.15
CA LYS A 163 6.29 17.81 27.59
C LYS A 163 4.82 17.70 28.02
N ALA A 164 3.98 18.60 27.55
CA ALA A 164 2.55 18.60 27.86
C ALA A 164 1.86 17.38 27.26
N LEU A 165 2.21 17.01 26.00
CA LEU A 165 1.73 15.82 25.33
C LEU A 165 2.14 14.54 26.07
N GLY A 166 3.39 14.46 26.52
CA GLY A 166 3.90 13.32 27.30
C GLY A 166 3.18 13.16 28.64
N ILE A 167 2.83 14.25 29.31
CA ILE A 167 2.04 14.23 30.56
C ILE A 167 0.62 13.72 30.25
N ALA A 168 -0.04 14.27 29.23
CA ALA A 168 -1.39 13.87 28.81
C ALA A 168 -1.48 12.39 28.41
N GLN A 169 -0.49 11.90 27.68
CA GLN A 169 -0.42 10.48 27.27
C GLN A 169 -0.24 9.55 28.48
N ARG A 170 0.58 9.94 29.48
CA ARG A 170 0.76 9.17 30.71
C ARG A 170 -0.50 9.16 31.58
N ALA A 171 -1.21 10.27 31.66
CA ALA A 171 -2.48 10.35 32.37
C ALA A 171 -3.55 9.45 31.73
N LYS A 172 -3.60 9.38 30.41
CA LYS A 172 -4.53 8.49 29.67
C LYS A 172 -4.26 7.01 29.89
N LYS A 173 -3.00 6.61 30.13
CA LYS A 173 -2.63 5.21 30.42
C LYS A 173 -2.99 4.75 31.83
N LYS A 174 -3.27 5.67 32.75
CA LYS A 174 -3.65 5.35 34.14
C LYS A 174 -5.17 5.22 34.35
N LYS A 175 -5.98 5.47 33.34
CA LYS A 175 -7.41 5.18 33.28
C LYS A 175 -7.64 3.86 32.53
#